data_0786c7c1838b1935d21e6fac7fe866ab
#
_entry.id   0786c7c1838b1935d21e6fac7fe866ab
#
_cell.length_a   1.000
_cell.length_b   1.000
_cell.length_c   1.000
_cell.angle_alpha   90.00
_cell.angle_beta   90.00
_cell.angle_gamma   90.00
#
_symmetry.space_group_name_H-M   'P 1'
#
loop_
_entity.id
_entity.type
_entity.pdbx_description
1 polymer ?
#
loop_
_entity_poly.entity_id
_entity_poly.type
_entity_poly.pdbx_seq_one_letter_code
_entity_poly.pdbx_strand_id
1 'polypeptide(L)'
;MRILFLHQNFPGQFVHLAPALAKMGHQVEALGMERQKVELPGVRYIQHRPAPGAAQQGELAPQLEGLTRNLVGKFLRAESATRAMEALLKEGFVPDVVYAHSGWGEAMFVKAVFPRARLLVYAEYYYGTEGGDTDFDPEFGRPALRSLMRTQVNNLHLLQGLTVADAGLSPTEFQKSQHPAALQPKISVVHDGIDTAHHVPNAQARINLQSAGLTLRPGDEVVTFVARQLEPYRGYHTFMRALPSLLALRPQARVLIVGGDGVSYGAAPPAGTTWKQRFLAEVKDQLDMSRIHFVGTLPHQTLTQLLQVSAVHVYLTYPFVLSWSLLEAMSIGCLIVGSDTAPLREVITDGHNGHLVDFFDPQALAVKVADVLAHRAGMQPLRQAARQTVVERFDLRRVCLPRNIDFVLGH
;
A
#
# COMPACT_ATOMS: atom_id res chain seq x y z
N MET A 1 13.37 -27.25 -4.02
CA MET A 1 12.38 -27.19 -2.93
C MET A 1 10.99 -27.13 -3.51
N ARG A 2 9.99 -27.54 -2.75
CA ARG A 2 8.57 -27.32 -3.01
C ARG A 2 8.11 -26.12 -2.18
N ILE A 3 7.57 -25.10 -2.84
CA ILE A 3 7.22 -23.82 -2.20
C ILE A 3 5.75 -23.54 -2.47
N LEU A 4 5.00 -23.21 -1.44
CA LEU A 4 3.59 -22.85 -1.53
C LEU A 4 3.38 -21.41 -1.08
N PHE A 5 2.82 -20.57 -1.96
CA PHE A 5 2.39 -19.21 -1.63
C PHE A 5 0.91 -19.17 -1.27
N LEU A 6 0.56 -18.44 -0.22
CA LEU A 6 -0.82 -18.18 0.19
C LEU A 6 -1.08 -16.66 0.18
N HIS A 7 -2.00 -16.21 -0.69
CA HIS A 7 -2.36 -14.80 -0.80
C HIS A 7 -3.75 -14.64 -1.41
N GLN A 8 -4.69 -14.02 -0.70
CA GLN A 8 -6.07 -13.84 -1.16
C GLN A 8 -6.15 -13.33 -2.61
N ASN A 9 -5.39 -12.28 -2.92
CA ASN A 9 -5.35 -11.63 -4.24
C ASN A 9 -4.05 -11.98 -4.98
N PHE A 10 -3.66 -13.26 -4.97
CA PHE A 10 -2.42 -13.67 -5.65
C PHE A 10 -2.34 -13.11 -7.08
N PRO A 11 -1.19 -12.56 -7.53
CA PRO A 11 0.13 -12.66 -6.90
C PRO A 11 0.42 -11.62 -5.80
N GLY A 12 -0.26 -10.48 -5.76
CA GLY A 12 0.01 -9.43 -4.77
C GLY A 12 1.51 -9.10 -4.69
N GLN A 13 2.06 -9.10 -3.49
CA GLN A 13 3.48 -8.84 -3.22
C GLN A 13 4.43 -9.89 -3.80
N PHE A 14 3.93 -11.08 -4.14
CA PHE A 14 4.74 -12.20 -4.66
C PHE A 14 4.91 -12.18 -6.18
N VAL A 15 4.48 -11.13 -6.88
CA VAL A 15 4.49 -11.03 -8.35
C VAL A 15 5.87 -11.22 -8.98
N HIS A 16 6.92 -10.83 -8.30
CA HIS A 16 8.32 -10.99 -8.76
C HIS A 16 9.00 -12.19 -8.12
N LEU A 17 8.70 -12.48 -6.86
CA LEU A 17 9.35 -13.53 -6.08
C LEU A 17 8.96 -14.94 -6.55
N ALA A 18 7.65 -15.20 -6.73
CA ALA A 18 7.18 -16.54 -7.09
C ALA A 18 7.75 -17.04 -8.44
N PRO A 19 7.72 -16.24 -9.55
CA PRO A 19 8.32 -16.67 -10.80
C PRO A 19 9.86 -16.71 -10.75
N ALA A 20 10.52 -15.89 -9.92
CA ALA A 20 11.97 -15.96 -9.75
C ALA A 20 12.41 -17.29 -9.14
N LEU A 21 11.72 -17.74 -8.08
CA LEU A 21 11.96 -19.06 -7.46
C LEU A 21 11.67 -20.22 -8.41
N ALA A 22 10.58 -20.12 -9.20
CA ALA A 22 10.27 -21.12 -10.23
C ALA A 22 11.39 -21.18 -11.30
N LYS A 23 11.90 -20.04 -11.74
CA LYS A 23 13.03 -19.97 -12.69
C LYS A 23 14.32 -20.58 -12.13
N MET A 24 14.51 -20.56 -10.81
CA MET A 24 15.63 -21.21 -10.12
C MET A 24 15.47 -22.75 -10.01
N GLY A 25 14.38 -23.33 -10.55
CA GLY A 25 14.13 -24.77 -10.55
C GLY A 25 13.35 -25.27 -9.33
N HIS A 26 12.77 -24.40 -8.51
CA HIS A 26 11.88 -24.82 -7.44
C HIS A 26 10.49 -25.14 -7.99
N GLN A 27 9.79 -26.14 -7.41
CA GLN A 27 8.38 -26.38 -7.69
C GLN A 27 7.55 -25.36 -6.90
N VAL A 28 6.87 -24.47 -7.61
CA VAL A 28 6.12 -23.36 -6.99
C VAL A 28 4.64 -23.50 -7.27
N GLU A 29 3.87 -23.53 -6.19
CA GLU A 29 2.40 -23.51 -6.23
C GLU A 29 1.87 -22.31 -5.44
N ALA A 30 0.65 -21.88 -5.76
CA ALA A 30 0.03 -20.75 -5.10
C ALA A 30 -1.47 -20.97 -4.92
N LEU A 31 -1.98 -20.59 -3.74
CA LEU A 31 -3.41 -20.54 -3.43
C LEU A 31 -3.87 -19.09 -3.30
N GLY A 32 -5.05 -18.80 -3.87
CA GLY A 32 -5.71 -17.51 -3.71
C GLY A 32 -7.21 -17.60 -3.95
N MET A 33 -7.93 -16.53 -3.63
CA MET A 33 -9.40 -16.50 -3.77
C MET A 33 -9.87 -15.88 -5.08
N GLU A 34 -9.11 -14.93 -5.60
CA GLU A 34 -9.49 -14.24 -6.82
C GLU A 34 -9.16 -15.06 -8.06
N ARG A 35 -9.90 -14.83 -9.14
CA ARG A 35 -9.54 -15.41 -10.44
C ARG A 35 -8.18 -14.86 -10.85
N GLN A 36 -7.28 -15.73 -11.27
CA GLN A 36 -5.97 -15.33 -11.76
C GLN A 36 -6.13 -14.38 -12.97
N LYS A 37 -5.57 -13.18 -12.83
CA LYS A 37 -5.61 -12.15 -13.89
C LYS A 37 -4.37 -12.17 -14.77
N VAL A 38 -3.26 -12.68 -14.23
CA VAL A 38 -1.96 -12.75 -14.90
C VAL A 38 -1.35 -14.11 -14.59
N GLU A 39 -1.00 -14.86 -15.62
CA GLU A 39 -0.24 -16.10 -15.48
C GLU A 39 1.21 -15.77 -15.13
N LEU A 40 1.74 -16.42 -14.10
CA LEU A 40 3.15 -16.30 -13.73
C LEU A 40 3.92 -17.53 -14.23
N PRO A 41 4.99 -17.33 -15.00
CA PRO A 41 5.76 -18.47 -15.55
C PRO A 41 6.27 -19.41 -14.46
N GLY A 42 5.98 -20.71 -14.61
CA GLY A 42 6.42 -21.76 -13.70
C GLY A 42 5.70 -21.83 -12.37
N VAL A 43 4.61 -21.10 -12.18
CA VAL A 43 3.79 -21.10 -10.95
C VAL A 43 2.43 -21.72 -11.24
N ARG A 44 2.11 -22.84 -10.57
CA ARG A 44 0.77 -23.44 -10.60
C ARG A 44 -0.14 -22.69 -9.63
N TYR A 45 -1.20 -22.06 -10.14
CA TYR A 45 -2.19 -21.35 -9.33
C TYR A 45 -3.44 -22.21 -9.11
N ILE A 46 -3.93 -22.26 -7.89
CA ILE A 46 -5.13 -22.98 -7.46
C ILE A 46 -6.04 -21.98 -6.75
N GLN A 47 -7.25 -21.83 -7.28
CA GLN A 47 -8.27 -20.99 -6.65
C GLN A 47 -9.01 -21.77 -5.58
N HIS A 48 -9.16 -21.18 -4.39
CA HIS A 48 -10.03 -21.70 -3.34
C HIS A 48 -11.15 -20.71 -3.01
N ARG A 49 -12.27 -21.20 -2.48
CA ARG A 49 -13.40 -20.37 -2.06
C ARG A 49 -14.06 -20.96 -0.83
N PRO A 50 -14.55 -20.11 0.12
CA PRO A 50 -15.44 -20.56 1.18
C PRO A 50 -16.67 -21.27 0.59
N ALA A 51 -17.22 -22.22 1.33
CA ALA A 51 -18.43 -22.90 0.91
C ALA A 51 -19.59 -21.90 0.74
N PRO A 52 -20.44 -22.05 -0.29
CA PRO A 52 -21.64 -21.22 -0.42
C PRO A 52 -22.49 -21.27 0.86
N GLY A 53 -22.94 -20.12 1.36
CA GLY A 53 -23.75 -20.03 2.57
C GLY A 53 -23.01 -20.22 3.89
N ALA A 54 -21.69 -20.42 3.89
CA ALA A 54 -20.91 -20.58 5.13
C ALA A 54 -21.04 -19.39 6.10
N ALA A 55 -21.25 -18.17 5.57
CA ALA A 55 -21.49 -16.97 6.38
C ALA A 55 -22.92 -16.89 6.98
N GLN A 56 -23.85 -17.74 6.54
CA GLN A 56 -25.24 -17.74 6.97
C GLN A 56 -25.55 -18.83 8.00
N GLN A 57 -24.61 -19.73 8.27
CA GLN A 57 -24.78 -20.84 9.22
C GLN A 57 -24.40 -20.39 10.64
N GLY A 58 -25.28 -19.73 11.29
CA GLY A 58 -25.19 -19.37 12.71
C GLY A 58 -25.67 -17.93 12.93
N GLU A 59 -26.75 -17.77 13.66
CA GLU A 59 -27.19 -16.48 14.18
C GLU A 59 -26.21 -16.03 15.26
N LEU A 60 -25.18 -15.26 14.86
CA LEU A 60 -24.40 -14.50 15.83
C LEU A 60 -25.32 -13.46 16.45
N ALA A 61 -25.33 -13.36 17.79
CA ALA A 61 -26.04 -12.30 18.46
C ALA A 61 -25.67 -10.95 17.82
N PRO A 62 -26.64 -10.07 17.50
CA PRO A 62 -26.38 -8.80 16.78
C PRO A 62 -25.28 -7.96 17.43
N GLN A 63 -25.11 -8.06 18.76
CA GLN A 63 -24.06 -7.37 19.50
C GLN A 63 -22.65 -7.86 19.12
N LEU A 64 -22.49 -9.15 18.80
CA LEU A 64 -21.21 -9.75 18.42
C LEU A 64 -20.94 -9.60 16.93
N GLU A 65 -21.98 -9.57 16.10
CA GLU A 65 -21.82 -9.49 14.65
C GLU A 65 -20.96 -8.31 14.20
N GLY A 66 -21.21 -7.11 14.77
CA GLY A 66 -20.43 -5.91 14.45
C GLY A 66 -18.97 -5.94 14.93
N LEU A 67 -18.61 -6.83 15.87
CA LEU A 67 -17.23 -7.01 16.34
C LEU A 67 -16.50 -8.11 15.57
N THR A 68 -17.19 -9.18 15.23
CA THR A 68 -16.58 -10.44 14.76
C THR A 68 -16.74 -10.69 13.27
N ARG A 69 -17.59 -9.95 12.54
CA ARG A 69 -17.87 -10.17 11.11
C ARG A 69 -16.59 -10.33 10.28
N ASN A 70 -15.63 -9.41 10.45
CA ASN A 70 -14.36 -9.48 9.73
C ASN A 70 -13.54 -10.71 10.13
N LEU A 71 -13.51 -11.05 11.42
CA LEU A 71 -12.80 -12.22 11.92
C LEU A 71 -13.42 -13.52 11.39
N VAL A 72 -14.75 -13.63 11.39
CA VAL A 72 -15.47 -14.78 10.79
C VAL A 72 -15.08 -14.92 9.32
N GLY A 73 -15.06 -13.82 8.56
CA GLY A 73 -14.59 -13.85 7.17
C GLY A 73 -13.14 -14.32 7.03
N LYS A 74 -12.26 -14.02 8.00
CA LYS A 74 -10.88 -14.55 8.02
C LYS A 74 -10.84 -16.06 8.30
N PHE A 75 -11.65 -16.54 9.25
CA PHE A 75 -11.75 -17.97 9.53
C PHE A 75 -12.30 -18.77 8.35
N LEU A 76 -13.32 -18.28 7.67
CA LEU A 76 -13.87 -18.95 6.48
C LEU A 76 -12.84 -19.05 5.34
N ARG A 77 -12.01 -18.01 5.17
CA ARG A 77 -10.89 -18.06 4.21
C ARG A 77 -9.81 -19.04 4.63
N ALA A 78 -9.43 -19.03 5.90
CA ALA A 78 -8.46 -19.97 6.45
C ALA A 78 -8.93 -21.43 6.26
N GLU A 79 -10.20 -21.73 6.56
CA GLU A 79 -10.79 -23.04 6.36
C GLU A 79 -10.80 -23.46 4.88
N SER A 80 -11.16 -22.52 3.99
CA SER A 80 -11.12 -22.75 2.54
C SER A 80 -9.71 -23.03 2.03
N ALA A 81 -8.71 -22.27 2.50
CA ALA A 81 -7.30 -22.51 2.18
C ALA A 81 -6.84 -23.88 2.73
N THR A 82 -7.29 -24.25 3.92
CA THR A 82 -6.98 -25.56 4.53
C THR A 82 -7.47 -26.70 3.66
N ARG A 83 -8.72 -26.65 3.17
CA ARG A 83 -9.24 -27.67 2.24
C ARG A 83 -8.43 -27.77 0.95
N ALA A 84 -7.99 -26.62 0.41
CA ALA A 84 -7.13 -26.62 -0.76
C ALA A 84 -5.74 -27.21 -0.48
N MET A 85 -5.16 -26.93 0.69
CA MET A 85 -3.90 -27.53 1.13
C MET A 85 -4.03 -29.04 1.35
N GLU A 86 -5.15 -29.53 1.90
CA GLU A 86 -5.44 -30.97 2.02
C GLU A 86 -5.56 -31.64 0.65
N ALA A 87 -6.14 -30.98 -0.33
CA ALA A 87 -6.19 -31.50 -1.71
C ALA A 87 -4.79 -31.63 -2.30
N LEU A 88 -3.94 -30.61 -2.15
CA LEU A 88 -2.55 -30.67 -2.55
C LEU A 88 -1.78 -31.82 -1.87
N LEU A 89 -2.01 -32.02 -0.56
CA LEU A 89 -1.41 -33.13 0.17
C LEU A 89 -1.83 -34.50 -0.41
N LYS A 90 -3.10 -34.65 -0.77
CA LYS A 90 -3.62 -35.89 -1.44
C LYS A 90 -3.04 -36.08 -2.84
N GLU A 91 -2.70 -34.99 -3.55
CA GLU A 91 -1.97 -35.05 -4.83
C GLU A 91 -0.47 -35.36 -4.66
N GLY A 92 0.01 -35.51 -3.41
CA GLY A 92 1.42 -35.79 -3.10
C GLY A 92 2.31 -34.55 -3.04
N PHE A 93 1.73 -33.33 -3.08
CA PHE A 93 2.48 -32.11 -2.90
C PHE A 93 2.64 -31.81 -1.40
N VAL A 94 3.85 -31.96 -0.90
CA VAL A 94 4.24 -31.58 0.48
C VAL A 94 5.26 -30.46 0.38
N PRO A 95 4.91 -29.22 0.76
CA PRO A 95 5.84 -28.10 0.66
C PRO A 95 6.96 -28.18 1.69
N ASP A 96 8.16 -27.78 1.30
CA ASP A 96 9.27 -27.50 2.22
C ASP A 96 9.06 -26.14 2.91
N VAL A 97 8.53 -25.17 2.16
CA VAL A 97 8.25 -23.81 2.62
C VAL A 97 6.85 -23.39 2.23
N VAL A 98 6.13 -22.77 3.18
CA VAL A 98 4.88 -22.06 2.91
C VAL A 98 5.11 -20.59 3.21
N TYR A 99 4.88 -19.70 2.27
CA TYR A 99 4.97 -18.26 2.46
C TYR A 99 3.59 -17.62 2.30
N ALA A 100 3.03 -17.16 3.41
CA ALA A 100 1.67 -16.67 3.50
C ALA A 100 1.61 -15.19 3.83
N HIS A 101 0.74 -14.45 3.15
CA HIS A 101 0.36 -13.10 3.60
C HIS A 101 -0.61 -13.20 4.78
N SER A 102 -0.27 -12.60 5.92
CA SER A 102 -1.06 -12.72 7.15
C SER A 102 -2.42 -12.02 7.11
N GLY A 103 -2.58 -11.03 6.24
CA GLY A 103 -3.69 -10.07 6.26
C GLY A 103 -5.09 -10.65 6.10
N TRP A 104 -5.25 -11.85 5.56
CA TRP A 104 -6.58 -12.40 5.24
C TRP A 104 -6.94 -13.71 5.91
N GLY A 105 -6.04 -14.29 6.70
CA GLY A 105 -6.31 -15.45 7.56
C GLY A 105 -5.75 -16.78 7.06
N GLU A 106 -5.33 -16.90 5.81
CA GLU A 106 -4.88 -18.18 5.19
C GLU A 106 -3.68 -18.82 5.92
N ALA A 107 -2.88 -17.99 6.64
CA ALA A 107 -1.73 -18.47 7.40
C ALA A 107 -2.10 -19.30 8.65
N MET A 108 -3.34 -19.17 9.18
CA MET A 108 -3.70 -19.65 10.51
C MET A 108 -3.55 -21.15 10.72
N PHE A 109 -3.88 -21.96 9.72
CA PHE A 109 -3.96 -23.43 9.85
C PHE A 109 -2.91 -24.19 9.03
N VAL A 110 -1.91 -23.47 8.48
CA VAL A 110 -0.85 -24.10 7.66
C VAL A 110 -0.16 -25.23 8.41
N LYS A 111 0.23 -25.01 9.67
CA LYS A 111 0.93 -26.03 10.47
C LYS A 111 0.06 -27.23 10.85
N ALA A 112 -1.27 -27.11 10.77
CA ALA A 112 -2.17 -28.26 10.95
C ALA A 112 -2.11 -29.21 9.76
N VAL A 113 -1.93 -28.71 8.54
CA VAL A 113 -1.82 -29.53 7.32
C VAL A 113 -0.38 -29.93 7.02
N PHE A 114 0.55 -28.97 7.14
CA PHE A 114 1.97 -29.14 6.83
C PHE A 114 2.85 -28.85 8.06
N PRO A 115 2.84 -29.74 9.08
CA PRO A 115 3.51 -29.47 10.37
C PRO A 115 5.04 -29.30 10.24
N ARG A 116 5.65 -29.91 9.21
CA ARG A 116 7.10 -29.86 8.97
C ARG A 116 7.52 -28.74 8.01
N ALA A 117 6.60 -28.17 7.24
CA ALA A 117 6.92 -27.07 6.34
C ALA A 117 7.38 -25.85 7.13
N ARG A 118 8.44 -25.18 6.68
CA ARG A 118 8.84 -23.88 7.21
C ARG A 118 7.76 -22.85 6.84
N LEU A 119 7.08 -22.28 7.83
CA LEU A 119 6.05 -21.26 7.63
C LEU A 119 6.66 -19.88 7.72
N LEU A 120 6.63 -19.14 6.63
CA LEU A 120 6.99 -17.73 6.54
C LEU A 120 5.73 -16.89 6.43
N VAL A 121 5.74 -15.72 7.08
CA VAL A 121 4.59 -14.82 7.07
C VAL A 121 5.03 -13.44 6.59
N TYR A 122 4.35 -12.94 5.55
CA TYR A 122 4.43 -11.53 5.18
C TYR A 122 3.62 -10.72 6.19
N ALA A 123 4.34 -10.10 7.13
CA ALA A 123 3.84 -9.34 8.25
C ALA A 123 3.71 -7.85 7.83
N GLU A 124 2.70 -7.54 6.99
CA GLU A 124 2.55 -6.22 6.39
C GLU A 124 2.27 -5.16 7.45
N TYR A 125 1.31 -5.39 8.32
CA TYR A 125 0.91 -4.39 9.31
C TYR A 125 0.16 -5.03 10.49
N TYR A 126 0.30 -4.43 11.67
CA TYR A 126 -0.47 -4.76 12.87
C TYR A 126 -1.13 -3.48 13.39
N TYR A 127 -2.46 -3.49 13.53
CA TYR A 127 -3.22 -2.30 13.82
C TYR A 127 -3.14 -1.92 15.31
N GLY A 128 -2.66 -0.71 15.58
CA GLY A 128 -2.64 -0.13 16.92
C GLY A 128 -4.02 0.32 17.39
N THR A 129 -4.17 0.45 18.70
CA THR A 129 -5.37 1.05 19.32
C THR A 129 -5.11 2.48 19.82
N GLU A 130 -3.84 2.87 19.91
CA GLU A 130 -3.38 4.19 20.35
C GLU A 130 -2.08 4.56 19.64
N GLY A 131 -1.87 5.85 19.37
CA GLY A 131 -0.62 6.41 18.85
C GLY A 131 -0.27 6.01 17.42
N GLY A 132 -1.21 5.42 16.70
CA GLY A 132 -1.03 4.91 15.35
C GLY A 132 -2.01 5.52 14.35
N ASP A 133 -2.38 4.72 13.38
CA ASP A 133 -3.33 5.11 12.33
C ASP A 133 -4.77 5.33 12.83
N THR A 134 -5.15 4.68 13.94
CA THR A 134 -6.54 4.63 14.41
C THR A 134 -6.99 5.93 15.08
N ASP A 135 -6.12 6.64 15.77
CA ASP A 135 -6.41 7.87 16.53
C ASP A 135 -5.55 9.07 16.10
N PHE A 136 -4.92 8.98 14.94
CA PHE A 136 -3.98 9.98 14.43
C PHE A 136 -4.64 11.32 14.14
N ASP A 137 -5.84 11.31 13.56
CA ASP A 137 -6.48 12.54 13.07
C ASP A 137 -7.59 12.99 14.02
N PRO A 138 -7.39 14.10 14.75
CA PRO A 138 -8.35 14.59 15.72
C PRO A 138 -9.67 15.05 15.09
N GLU A 139 -9.71 15.37 13.79
CA GLU A 139 -10.94 15.78 13.10
C GLU A 139 -12.01 14.68 13.12
N PHE A 140 -11.58 13.41 13.06
CA PHE A 140 -12.49 12.27 13.09
C PHE A 140 -12.76 11.76 14.51
N GLY A 141 -12.20 12.48 15.52
CA GLY A 141 -12.41 12.19 16.93
C GLY A 141 -11.65 10.95 17.42
N ARG A 142 -11.72 10.72 18.72
CA ARG A 142 -11.18 9.50 19.30
C ARG A 142 -12.08 8.32 18.97
N PRO A 143 -11.50 7.15 18.62
CA PRO A 143 -12.28 5.97 18.35
C PRO A 143 -13.08 5.55 19.59
N ALA A 144 -14.35 5.25 19.41
CA ALA A 144 -15.19 4.71 20.47
C ALA A 144 -14.62 3.37 20.96
N LEU A 145 -14.83 3.03 22.25
CA LEU A 145 -14.37 1.77 22.85
C LEU A 145 -14.70 0.55 21.96
N ARG A 146 -15.88 0.52 21.35
CA ARG A 146 -16.29 -0.56 20.45
C ARG A 146 -15.41 -0.65 19.18
N SER A 147 -14.89 0.47 18.68
CA SER A 147 -13.94 0.48 17.55
C SER A 147 -12.57 -0.07 17.98
N LEU A 148 -12.09 0.29 19.15
CA LEU A 148 -10.85 -0.26 19.72
C LEU A 148 -10.96 -1.78 19.93
N MET A 149 -12.09 -2.26 20.51
CA MET A 149 -12.37 -3.70 20.62
C MET A 149 -12.36 -4.39 19.26
N ARG A 150 -12.95 -3.78 18.23
CA ARG A 150 -12.96 -4.31 16.87
C ARG A 150 -11.54 -4.41 16.28
N THR A 151 -10.69 -3.41 16.51
CA THR A 151 -9.28 -3.43 16.09
C THR A 151 -8.55 -4.60 16.73
N GLN A 152 -8.71 -4.81 18.04
CA GLN A 152 -8.09 -5.94 18.75
C GLN A 152 -8.59 -7.29 18.20
N VAL A 153 -9.90 -7.44 17.98
CA VAL A 153 -10.48 -8.66 17.38
C VAL A 153 -9.94 -8.89 15.96
N ASN A 154 -9.82 -7.83 15.17
CA ASN A 154 -9.28 -7.92 13.81
C ASN A 154 -7.80 -8.32 13.77
N ASN A 155 -7.04 -8.07 14.82
CA ASN A 155 -5.64 -8.48 14.92
C ASN A 155 -5.44 -9.97 15.28
N LEU A 156 -6.47 -10.69 15.74
CA LEU A 156 -6.30 -12.06 16.24
C LEU A 156 -5.72 -13.01 15.18
N HIS A 157 -6.13 -12.91 13.93
CA HIS A 157 -5.60 -13.75 12.86
C HIS A 157 -4.15 -13.39 12.50
N LEU A 158 -3.77 -12.10 12.61
CA LEU A 158 -2.39 -11.62 12.40
C LEU A 158 -1.48 -12.16 13.50
N LEU A 159 -1.94 -12.05 14.75
CA LEU A 159 -1.22 -12.56 15.92
C LEU A 159 -1.04 -14.08 15.82
N GLN A 160 -2.12 -14.84 15.52
CA GLN A 160 -2.06 -16.29 15.38
C GLN A 160 -1.10 -16.70 14.26
N GLY A 161 -1.24 -16.11 13.06
CA GLY A 161 -0.38 -16.43 11.92
C GLY A 161 1.10 -16.22 12.23
N LEU A 162 1.45 -15.07 12.82
CA LEU A 162 2.84 -14.75 13.15
C LEU A 162 3.37 -15.55 14.35
N THR A 163 2.50 -15.92 15.31
CA THR A 163 2.90 -16.74 16.47
C THR A 163 3.36 -18.12 16.05
N VAL A 164 2.62 -18.77 15.13
CA VAL A 164 2.95 -20.13 14.64
C VAL A 164 3.98 -20.14 13.53
N ALA A 165 4.27 -19.00 12.91
CA ALA A 165 5.27 -18.89 11.86
C ALA A 165 6.70 -19.12 12.40
N ASP A 166 7.56 -19.66 11.56
CA ASP A 166 8.99 -19.81 11.85
C ASP A 166 9.72 -18.49 11.69
N ALA A 167 9.31 -17.64 10.72
CA ALA A 167 9.83 -16.27 10.55
C ALA A 167 8.77 -15.37 9.90
N GLY A 168 8.92 -14.06 10.09
CA GLY A 168 8.14 -13.01 9.45
C GLY A 168 9.01 -12.09 8.60
N LEU A 169 8.39 -11.42 7.62
CA LEU A 169 9.03 -10.37 6.84
C LEU A 169 8.09 -9.18 6.75
N SER A 170 8.59 -7.99 7.05
CA SER A 170 7.88 -6.72 6.91
C SER A 170 8.57 -5.83 5.89
N PRO A 171 7.85 -5.00 5.12
CA PRO A 171 8.47 -4.19 4.08
C PRO A 171 9.27 -2.99 4.61
N THR A 172 8.98 -2.49 5.82
CA THR A 172 9.66 -1.34 6.41
C THR A 172 9.91 -1.54 7.91
N GLU A 173 10.87 -0.82 8.49
CA GLU A 173 11.12 -0.84 9.94
C GLU A 173 9.93 -0.25 10.70
N PHE A 174 9.30 0.80 10.16
CA PHE A 174 8.08 1.36 10.73
C PHE A 174 6.97 0.29 10.83
N GLN A 175 6.71 -0.45 9.75
CA GLN A 175 5.67 -1.47 9.74
C GLN A 175 6.00 -2.62 10.71
N LYS A 176 7.27 -3.07 10.76
CA LYS A 176 7.74 -4.04 11.76
C LYS A 176 7.50 -3.55 13.18
N SER A 177 7.79 -2.27 13.47
CA SER A 177 7.63 -1.69 14.81
C SER A 177 6.19 -1.67 15.31
N GLN A 178 5.20 -1.76 14.43
CA GLN A 178 3.78 -1.83 14.80
C GLN A 178 3.39 -3.19 15.40
N HIS A 179 4.18 -4.24 15.16
CA HIS A 179 3.89 -5.57 15.70
C HIS A 179 4.24 -5.65 17.20
N PRO A 180 3.58 -6.56 17.97
CA PRO A 180 3.91 -6.77 19.38
C PRO A 180 5.41 -7.00 19.59
N ALA A 181 6.01 -6.31 20.57
CA ALA A 181 7.46 -6.31 20.80
C ALA A 181 8.04 -7.73 20.92
N ALA A 182 7.30 -8.67 21.54
CA ALA A 182 7.71 -10.06 21.67
C ALA A 182 7.84 -10.82 20.33
N LEU A 183 7.19 -10.33 19.28
CA LEU A 183 7.20 -10.97 17.94
C LEU A 183 8.16 -10.28 16.95
N GLN A 184 8.56 -9.03 17.22
CA GLN A 184 9.47 -8.27 16.36
C GLN A 184 10.81 -8.98 16.09
N PRO A 185 11.44 -9.69 17.06
CA PRO A 185 12.71 -10.39 16.83
C PRO A 185 12.67 -11.43 15.70
N LYS A 186 11.50 -12.02 15.41
CA LYS A 186 11.35 -12.97 14.30
C LYS A 186 11.00 -12.34 12.95
N ILE A 187 10.85 -11.00 12.90
CA ILE A 187 10.48 -10.26 11.69
C ILE A 187 11.72 -9.62 11.08
N SER A 188 12.10 -10.08 9.89
CA SER A 188 13.11 -9.43 9.04
C SER A 188 12.48 -8.26 8.27
N VAL A 189 13.29 -7.29 7.85
CA VAL A 189 12.81 -6.16 7.04
C VAL A 189 13.41 -6.22 5.65
N VAL A 190 12.54 -6.45 4.67
CA VAL A 190 12.88 -6.40 3.24
C VAL A 190 11.67 -5.87 2.48
N HIS A 191 11.85 -4.80 1.72
CA HIS A 191 10.80 -4.23 0.88
C HIS A 191 10.52 -5.12 -0.35
N ASP A 192 9.31 -4.99 -0.93
CA ASP A 192 8.91 -5.73 -2.14
C ASP A 192 9.76 -5.38 -3.37
N GLY A 193 10.31 -4.17 -3.37
CA GLY A 193 11.17 -3.64 -4.43
C GLY A 193 10.43 -2.77 -5.44
N ILE A 194 11.18 -1.84 -6.02
CA ILE A 194 10.73 -0.96 -7.10
C ILE A 194 11.55 -1.24 -8.35
N ASP A 195 10.90 -1.45 -9.49
CA ASP A 195 11.61 -1.60 -10.77
C ASP A 195 12.17 -0.23 -11.22
N THR A 196 13.36 0.10 -10.69
CA THR A 196 14.04 1.37 -10.97
C THR A 196 14.53 1.49 -12.42
N ALA A 197 14.50 0.40 -13.20
CA ALA A 197 14.76 0.44 -14.63
C ALA A 197 13.51 0.84 -15.43
N HIS A 198 12.31 0.56 -14.91
CA HIS A 198 11.05 0.98 -15.48
C HIS A 198 10.64 2.39 -15.01
N HIS A 199 10.74 2.65 -13.70
CA HIS A 199 10.43 3.94 -13.10
C HIS A 199 11.63 4.90 -13.18
N VAL A 200 11.79 5.50 -14.37
CA VAL A 200 12.89 6.43 -14.69
C VAL A 200 12.38 7.79 -15.08
N PRO A 201 13.16 8.87 -14.88
CA PRO A 201 12.85 10.16 -15.47
C PRO A 201 12.71 10.06 -17.00
N ASN A 202 11.74 10.77 -17.58
CA ASN A 202 11.53 10.81 -19.02
C ASN A 202 11.19 12.22 -19.48
N ALA A 203 12.16 12.91 -20.10
CA ALA A 203 11.99 14.27 -20.61
C ALA A 203 10.99 14.35 -21.79
N GLN A 204 10.64 13.23 -22.42
CA GLN A 204 9.67 13.16 -23.51
C GLN A 204 8.28 12.72 -23.05
N ALA A 205 8.06 12.53 -21.74
CA ALA A 205 6.77 12.12 -21.22
C ALA A 205 5.68 13.13 -21.57
N ARG A 206 4.46 12.62 -21.77
CA ARG A 206 3.28 13.45 -22.04
C ARG A 206 2.05 12.82 -21.43
N ILE A 207 1.16 13.65 -20.91
CA ILE A 207 -0.18 13.25 -20.47
C ILE A 207 -1.20 14.07 -21.25
N ASN A 208 -2.11 13.39 -21.92
CA ASN A 208 -3.22 14.01 -22.65
C ASN A 208 -4.50 13.89 -21.80
N LEU A 209 -5.00 15.01 -21.32
CA LEU A 209 -6.28 15.13 -20.64
C LEU A 209 -7.35 15.45 -21.67
N GLN A 210 -7.91 14.42 -22.32
CA GLN A 210 -8.86 14.58 -23.44
C GLN A 210 -10.08 15.43 -23.04
N SER A 211 -10.62 15.23 -21.84
CA SER A 211 -11.78 15.99 -21.34
C SER A 211 -11.50 17.49 -21.15
N ALA A 212 -10.23 17.88 -21.01
CA ALA A 212 -9.81 19.27 -20.86
C ALA A 212 -9.12 19.82 -22.13
N GLY A 213 -8.95 19.00 -23.18
CA GLY A 213 -8.20 19.42 -24.38
C GLY A 213 -6.74 19.79 -24.10
N LEU A 214 -6.13 19.22 -23.04
CA LEU A 214 -4.85 19.67 -22.49
C LEU A 214 -3.79 18.58 -22.61
N THR A 215 -2.60 18.95 -23.07
CA THR A 215 -1.40 18.08 -23.02
C THR A 215 -0.38 18.66 -22.05
N LEU A 216 0.00 17.90 -21.06
CA LEU A 216 1.00 18.27 -20.04
C LEU A 216 2.33 17.55 -20.31
N ARG A 217 3.44 18.24 -20.00
CA ARG A 217 4.82 17.79 -20.26
C ARG A 217 5.71 18.11 -19.05
N PRO A 218 6.90 17.46 -18.93
CA PRO A 218 7.95 17.89 -18.02
C PRO A 218 8.29 19.38 -18.25
N GLY A 219 8.35 20.15 -17.16
CA GLY A 219 8.53 21.60 -17.19
C GLY A 219 7.25 22.40 -16.95
N ASP A 220 6.06 21.85 -17.21
CA ASP A 220 4.80 22.45 -16.78
C ASP A 220 4.68 22.41 -15.24
N GLU A 221 3.90 23.33 -14.66
CA GLU A 221 3.63 23.36 -13.22
C GLU A 221 2.56 22.33 -12.84
N VAL A 222 2.91 21.07 -12.93
CA VAL A 222 2.02 19.95 -12.62
C VAL A 222 2.21 19.50 -11.18
N VAL A 223 1.18 19.64 -10.35
CA VAL A 223 1.11 19.07 -9.01
C VAL A 223 0.32 17.79 -9.05
N THR A 224 0.87 16.69 -8.56
CA THR A 224 0.20 15.39 -8.55
C THR A 224 -0.10 14.93 -7.12
N PHE A 225 -1.27 14.33 -6.95
CA PHE A 225 -1.67 13.59 -5.74
C PHE A 225 -2.18 12.22 -6.17
N VAL A 226 -1.64 11.15 -5.58
CA VAL A 226 -1.97 9.78 -5.95
C VAL A 226 -2.35 8.96 -4.71
N ALA A 227 -3.55 8.40 -4.72
CA ALA A 227 -4.01 7.47 -3.70
C ALA A 227 -4.86 6.36 -4.34
N ARG A 228 -5.00 5.21 -3.69
CA ARG A 228 -5.92 4.16 -4.13
C ARG A 228 -7.36 4.65 -4.09
N GLN A 229 -7.74 5.26 -2.96
CA GLN A 229 -9.03 5.92 -2.75
C GLN A 229 -8.77 7.31 -2.18
N LEU A 230 -9.65 8.26 -2.50
CA LEU A 230 -9.57 9.64 -2.02
C LEU A 230 -10.19 9.74 -0.62
N GLU A 231 -9.42 9.32 0.38
CA GLU A 231 -9.86 9.19 1.77
C GLU A 231 -8.90 9.87 2.76
N PRO A 232 -9.32 10.16 4.01
CA PRO A 232 -8.48 10.84 5.02
C PRO A 232 -7.16 10.15 5.32
N TYR A 233 -7.10 8.82 5.32
CA TYR A 233 -5.86 8.07 5.57
C TYR A 233 -4.69 8.46 4.67
N ARG A 234 -4.99 8.97 3.47
CA ARG A 234 -3.99 9.46 2.51
C ARG A 234 -3.97 10.99 2.43
N GLY A 235 -4.50 11.67 3.46
CA GLY A 235 -4.44 13.13 3.59
C GLY A 235 -5.23 13.90 2.52
N TYR A 236 -6.22 13.24 1.88
CA TYR A 236 -6.98 13.89 0.81
C TYR A 236 -7.66 15.19 1.27
N HIS A 237 -8.20 15.24 2.49
CA HIS A 237 -8.82 16.44 3.08
C HIS A 237 -7.80 17.57 3.28
N THR A 238 -6.62 17.28 3.83
CA THR A 238 -5.53 18.25 3.99
C THR A 238 -5.08 18.79 2.64
N PHE A 239 -4.91 17.90 1.65
CA PHE A 239 -4.55 18.30 0.30
C PHE A 239 -5.60 19.20 -0.35
N MET A 240 -6.88 18.85 -0.28
CA MET A 240 -7.97 19.68 -0.83
C MET A 240 -8.01 21.08 -0.19
N ARG A 241 -7.84 21.16 1.12
CA ARG A 241 -7.81 22.43 1.86
C ARG A 241 -6.58 23.28 1.55
N ALA A 242 -5.49 22.71 1.07
CA ALA A 242 -4.31 23.42 0.61
C ALA A 242 -4.50 24.08 -0.77
N LEU A 243 -5.40 23.52 -1.61
CA LEU A 243 -5.53 23.95 -3.01
C LEU A 243 -5.89 25.43 -3.22
N PRO A 244 -6.82 26.06 -2.44
CA PRO A 244 -7.12 27.48 -2.65
C PRO A 244 -5.86 28.37 -2.54
N SER A 245 -5.09 28.21 -1.48
CA SER A 245 -3.84 28.95 -1.27
C SER A 245 -2.78 28.61 -2.32
N LEU A 246 -2.60 27.31 -2.64
CA LEU A 246 -1.66 26.88 -3.66
C LEU A 246 -1.96 27.49 -5.03
N LEU A 247 -3.21 27.45 -5.48
CA LEU A 247 -3.61 27.97 -6.78
C LEU A 247 -3.56 29.51 -6.85
N ALA A 248 -3.73 30.19 -5.70
CA ALA A 248 -3.50 31.64 -5.61
C ALA A 248 -2.01 31.98 -5.72
N LEU A 249 -1.14 31.25 -5.03
CA LEU A 249 0.32 31.44 -5.06
C LEU A 249 0.93 31.05 -6.42
N ARG A 250 0.34 30.08 -7.13
CA ARG A 250 0.83 29.57 -8.41
C ARG A 250 -0.29 29.58 -9.47
N PRO A 251 -0.54 30.71 -10.14
CA PRO A 251 -1.64 30.83 -11.12
C PRO A 251 -1.53 29.89 -12.32
N GLN A 252 -0.32 29.41 -12.66
CA GLN A 252 -0.09 28.47 -13.77
C GLN A 252 -0.17 27.02 -13.36
N ALA A 253 -0.22 26.70 -12.06
CA ALA A 253 -0.24 25.32 -11.57
C ALA A 253 -1.50 24.56 -12.02
N ARG A 254 -1.30 23.31 -12.43
CA ARG A 254 -2.33 22.33 -12.75
C ARG A 254 -2.24 21.17 -11.78
N VAL A 255 -3.38 20.74 -11.26
CA VAL A 255 -3.45 19.71 -10.23
C VAL A 255 -4.08 18.44 -10.83
N LEU A 256 -3.36 17.34 -10.76
CA LEU A 256 -3.84 16.02 -11.18
C LEU A 256 -4.07 15.14 -9.96
N ILE A 257 -5.30 14.71 -9.74
CA ILE A 257 -5.72 13.91 -8.60
C ILE A 257 -6.11 12.52 -9.09
N VAL A 258 -5.32 11.51 -8.69
CA VAL A 258 -5.53 10.09 -9.02
C VAL A 258 -6.09 9.38 -7.80
N GLY A 259 -7.18 8.66 -7.98
CA GLY A 259 -7.79 7.83 -6.93
C GLY A 259 -9.26 7.55 -7.21
N GLY A 260 -9.75 6.47 -6.63
CA GLY A 260 -11.17 6.10 -6.66
C GLY A 260 -11.97 6.80 -5.57
N ASP A 261 -13.28 6.66 -5.63
CA ASP A 261 -14.24 7.29 -4.71
C ASP A 261 -14.66 6.36 -3.55
N GLY A 262 -14.05 5.17 -3.45
CA GLY A 262 -14.32 4.18 -2.40
C GLY A 262 -13.57 4.45 -1.10
N VAL A 263 -13.56 3.42 -0.24
CA VAL A 263 -12.81 3.39 1.02
C VAL A 263 -11.92 2.14 1.03
N SER A 264 -10.66 2.29 1.40
CA SER A 264 -9.71 1.18 1.53
C SER A 264 -9.31 0.90 2.98
N TYR A 265 -9.11 1.93 3.78
CA TYR A 265 -8.47 1.80 5.08
C TYR A 265 -9.27 2.42 6.22
N GLY A 266 -9.79 3.61 6.02
CA GLY A 266 -10.48 4.40 7.05
C GLY A 266 -11.95 4.06 7.24
N ALA A 267 -12.64 4.90 8.01
CA ALA A 267 -14.08 4.85 8.15
C ALA A 267 -14.79 5.26 6.85
N ALA A 268 -15.97 4.74 6.63
CA ALA A 268 -16.82 5.19 5.53
C ALA A 268 -17.28 6.65 5.74
N PRO A 269 -17.45 7.43 4.67
CA PRO A 269 -18.07 8.75 4.75
C PRO A 269 -19.54 8.62 5.19
N PRO A 270 -20.21 9.73 5.57
CA PRO A 270 -21.65 9.72 5.81
C PRO A 270 -22.44 9.11 4.65
N ALA A 271 -23.55 8.44 4.97
CA ALA A 271 -24.39 7.77 3.97
C ALA A 271 -24.81 8.74 2.83
N GLY A 272 -24.75 8.26 1.59
CA GLY A 272 -25.15 9.04 0.41
C GLY A 272 -24.06 9.98 -0.13
N THR A 273 -22.83 9.96 0.40
CA THR A 273 -21.72 10.78 -0.07
C THR A 273 -20.42 10.00 -0.18
N THR A 274 -19.41 10.60 -0.80
CA THR A 274 -18.03 10.10 -0.82
C THR A 274 -17.10 11.10 -0.12
N TRP A 275 -15.95 10.64 0.34
CA TRP A 275 -14.94 11.54 0.91
C TRP A 275 -14.50 12.60 -0.12
N LYS A 276 -14.40 12.22 -1.39
CA LYS A 276 -14.12 13.17 -2.49
C LYS A 276 -15.16 14.29 -2.55
N GLN A 277 -16.44 13.95 -2.57
CA GLN A 277 -17.53 14.93 -2.63
C GLN A 277 -17.50 15.86 -1.42
N ARG A 278 -17.33 15.30 -0.22
CA ARG A 278 -17.32 16.05 1.04
C ARG A 278 -16.22 17.10 1.04
N PHE A 279 -14.97 16.70 0.83
CA PHE A 279 -13.86 17.66 0.92
C PHE A 279 -13.75 18.60 -0.29
N LEU A 280 -14.21 18.18 -1.46
CA LEU A 280 -14.36 19.10 -2.58
C LEU A 280 -15.43 20.19 -2.27
N ALA A 281 -16.55 19.83 -1.66
CA ALA A 281 -17.60 20.80 -1.31
C ALA A 281 -17.12 21.87 -0.31
N GLU A 282 -16.17 21.54 0.58
CA GLU A 282 -15.61 22.50 1.53
C GLU A 282 -14.86 23.67 0.86
N VAL A 283 -14.28 23.44 -0.31
CA VAL A 283 -13.34 24.39 -0.96
C VAL A 283 -13.74 24.80 -2.38
N LYS A 284 -14.75 24.16 -2.97
CA LYS A 284 -15.12 24.29 -4.39
C LYS A 284 -15.30 25.74 -4.85
N ASP A 285 -15.94 26.58 -4.03
CA ASP A 285 -16.24 27.96 -4.37
C ASP A 285 -14.98 28.85 -4.36
N GLN A 286 -13.88 28.36 -3.81
CA GLN A 286 -12.58 29.02 -3.76
C GLN A 286 -11.61 28.50 -4.83
N LEU A 287 -12.05 27.53 -5.67
CA LEU A 287 -11.19 26.83 -6.61
C LEU A 287 -11.52 27.19 -8.05
N ASP A 288 -10.49 27.44 -8.85
CA ASP A 288 -10.58 27.41 -10.30
C ASP A 288 -10.57 25.93 -10.79
N MET A 289 -11.76 25.37 -10.97
CA MET A 289 -11.93 23.97 -11.37
C MET A 289 -11.35 23.64 -12.76
N SER A 290 -11.06 24.65 -13.60
CA SER A 290 -10.39 24.44 -14.89
C SER A 290 -8.94 23.99 -14.74
N ARG A 291 -8.36 24.14 -13.54
CA ARG A 291 -6.99 23.76 -13.23
C ARG A 291 -6.88 22.49 -12.37
N ILE A 292 -8.01 21.89 -11.98
CA ILE A 292 -8.05 20.68 -11.13
C ILE A 292 -8.66 19.55 -11.93
N HIS A 293 -7.93 18.46 -12.06
CA HIS A 293 -8.32 17.33 -12.89
C HIS A 293 -8.36 16.04 -12.06
N PHE A 294 -9.58 15.55 -11.79
CA PHE A 294 -9.78 14.23 -11.21
C PHE A 294 -9.72 13.18 -12.32
N VAL A 295 -8.68 12.38 -12.34
CA VAL A 295 -8.41 11.43 -13.43
C VAL A 295 -8.83 9.99 -13.09
N GLY A 296 -9.42 9.79 -11.90
CA GLY A 296 -9.88 8.47 -11.46
C GLY A 296 -8.73 7.50 -11.23
N THR A 297 -9.02 6.21 -11.39
CA THR A 297 -8.01 5.15 -11.30
C THR A 297 -7.34 4.97 -12.66
N LEU A 298 -6.02 4.94 -12.69
CA LEU A 298 -5.24 4.82 -13.91
C LEU A 298 -4.56 3.44 -14.02
N PRO A 299 -4.38 2.92 -15.26
CA PRO A 299 -3.45 1.84 -15.52
C PRO A 299 -2.02 2.23 -15.08
N HIS A 300 -1.23 1.27 -14.59
CA HIS A 300 0.09 1.53 -14.01
C HIS A 300 1.04 2.27 -14.97
N GLN A 301 1.04 1.91 -16.27
CA GLN A 301 1.83 2.61 -17.29
C GLN A 301 1.44 4.09 -17.41
N THR A 302 0.14 4.40 -17.40
CA THR A 302 -0.35 5.78 -17.46
C THR A 302 0.00 6.54 -16.17
N LEU A 303 -0.06 5.88 -15.02
CA LEU A 303 0.38 6.46 -13.75
C LEU A 303 1.88 6.81 -13.79
N THR A 304 2.72 5.93 -14.33
CA THR A 304 4.16 6.22 -14.53
C THR A 304 4.36 7.46 -15.39
N GLN A 305 3.65 7.58 -16.52
CA GLN A 305 3.71 8.77 -17.38
C GLN A 305 3.24 10.04 -16.65
N LEU A 306 2.19 9.94 -15.85
CA LEU A 306 1.68 11.04 -15.04
C LEU A 306 2.71 11.52 -14.02
N LEU A 307 3.40 10.60 -13.35
CA LEU A 307 4.48 10.95 -12.42
C LEU A 307 5.70 11.54 -13.15
N GLN A 308 6.00 11.08 -14.37
CA GLN A 308 7.09 11.64 -15.19
C GLN A 308 6.85 13.10 -15.61
N VAL A 309 5.62 13.56 -15.72
CA VAL A 309 5.31 14.98 -15.99
C VAL A 309 5.14 15.79 -14.71
N SER A 310 5.13 15.17 -13.55
CA SER A 310 4.94 15.83 -12.26
C SER A 310 6.10 16.77 -11.93
N ALA A 311 5.79 18.04 -11.69
CA ALA A 311 6.76 19.01 -11.16
C ALA A 311 6.93 18.83 -9.65
N VAL A 312 5.82 18.58 -8.93
CA VAL A 312 5.79 18.27 -7.48
C VAL A 312 4.78 17.15 -7.24
N HIS A 313 5.21 16.10 -6.55
CA HIS A 313 4.32 15.06 -6.08
C HIS A 313 4.03 15.25 -4.60
N VAL A 314 2.76 15.46 -4.25
CA VAL A 314 2.30 15.54 -2.87
C VAL A 314 1.91 14.14 -2.40
N TYR A 315 2.53 13.69 -1.30
CA TYR A 315 2.25 12.40 -0.69
C TYR A 315 1.98 12.56 0.81
N LEU A 316 0.74 12.40 1.20
CA LEU A 316 0.32 12.47 2.59
C LEU A 316 -0.16 11.10 3.05
N THR A 317 0.12 10.76 4.30
CA THR A 317 -0.39 9.52 4.91
C THR A 317 -0.44 9.65 6.43
N TYR A 318 -1.41 8.99 7.04
CA TYR A 318 -1.34 8.66 8.47
C TYR A 318 -0.10 7.81 8.75
N PRO A 319 0.28 7.58 10.01
CA PRO A 319 1.28 6.58 10.40
C PRO A 319 0.80 5.18 10.01
N PHE A 320 0.95 4.83 8.74
CA PHE A 320 0.40 3.63 8.12
C PHE A 320 1.37 3.06 7.06
N VAL A 321 0.95 1.99 6.38
CA VAL A 321 1.73 1.34 5.31
C VAL A 321 2.20 2.34 4.27
N LEU A 322 3.50 2.33 4.00
CA LEU A 322 4.12 3.14 2.95
C LEU A 322 3.68 2.63 1.58
N SER A 323 3.20 3.53 0.72
CA SER A 323 2.75 3.16 -0.62
C SER A 323 3.93 3.02 -1.59
N TRP A 324 3.87 2.02 -2.48
CA TRP A 324 4.83 1.89 -3.58
C TRP A 324 4.86 3.15 -4.46
N SER A 325 3.73 3.83 -4.65
CA SER A 325 3.65 5.04 -5.48
C SER A 325 4.57 6.18 -5.04
N LEU A 326 4.87 6.30 -3.73
CA LEU A 326 5.87 7.25 -3.25
C LEU A 326 7.27 6.89 -3.76
N LEU A 327 7.66 5.64 -3.59
CA LEU A 327 8.98 5.16 -4.03
C LEU A 327 9.11 5.18 -5.56
N GLU A 328 8.02 4.88 -6.29
CA GLU A 328 7.96 5.03 -7.75
C GLU A 328 8.16 6.50 -8.16
N ALA A 329 7.48 7.44 -7.49
CA ALA A 329 7.65 8.87 -7.74
C ALA A 329 9.08 9.34 -7.43
N MET A 330 9.68 8.88 -6.32
CA MET A 330 11.08 9.14 -5.98
C MET A 330 12.03 8.55 -7.04
N SER A 331 11.77 7.32 -7.50
CA SER A 331 12.57 6.68 -8.56
C SER A 331 12.52 7.44 -9.88
N ILE A 332 11.37 8.00 -10.24
CA ILE A 332 11.17 8.85 -11.41
C ILE A 332 11.88 10.22 -11.24
N GLY A 333 12.25 10.58 -10.02
CA GLY A 333 12.86 11.87 -9.72
C GLY A 333 11.86 13.00 -9.55
N CYS A 334 10.63 12.73 -9.07
CA CYS A 334 9.71 13.76 -8.66
C CYS A 334 10.27 14.54 -7.47
N LEU A 335 9.98 15.83 -7.39
CA LEU A 335 10.14 16.57 -6.13
C LEU A 335 8.99 16.17 -5.21
N ILE A 336 9.33 15.65 -4.04
CA ILE A 336 8.35 15.16 -3.09
C ILE A 336 8.08 16.22 -2.03
N VAL A 337 6.81 16.51 -1.75
CA VAL A 337 6.35 17.19 -0.54
C VAL A 337 5.43 16.22 0.19
N GLY A 338 5.87 15.70 1.32
CA GLY A 338 5.18 14.66 2.08
C GLY A 338 4.80 15.10 3.49
N SER A 339 3.91 14.34 4.12
CA SER A 339 3.58 14.53 5.54
C SER A 339 4.76 14.12 6.44
N ASP A 340 5.02 14.91 7.47
CA ASP A 340 6.02 14.60 8.49
C ASP A 340 5.51 13.51 9.45
N THR A 341 5.40 12.29 8.94
CA THR A 341 4.93 11.11 9.67
C THR A 341 5.99 10.01 9.69
N ALA A 342 5.93 9.13 10.68
CA ALA A 342 6.96 8.12 10.91
C ALA A 342 7.31 7.27 9.68
N PRO A 343 6.34 6.76 8.86
CA PRO A 343 6.68 5.99 7.67
C PRO A 343 7.43 6.80 6.61
N LEU A 344 7.19 8.13 6.50
CA LEU A 344 7.91 8.97 5.55
C LEU A 344 9.32 9.31 6.04
N ARG A 345 9.50 9.57 7.35
CA ARG A 345 10.82 9.81 7.95
C ARG A 345 11.79 8.64 7.75
N GLU A 346 11.30 7.44 7.50
CA GLU A 346 12.16 6.28 7.20
C GLU A 346 12.81 6.39 5.81
N VAL A 347 12.17 7.08 4.86
CA VAL A 347 12.63 7.15 3.47
C VAL A 347 12.97 8.55 3.00
N ILE A 348 12.44 9.59 3.65
CA ILE A 348 12.68 10.98 3.31
C ILE A 348 13.44 11.68 4.44
N THR A 349 14.56 12.29 4.08
CA THR A 349 15.29 13.26 4.89
C THR A 349 14.95 14.64 4.37
N ASP A 350 14.29 15.47 5.19
CA ASP A 350 13.83 16.81 4.80
C ASP A 350 14.98 17.66 4.24
N GLY A 351 14.71 18.34 3.12
CA GLY A 351 15.67 19.19 2.41
C GLY A 351 16.77 18.42 1.66
N HIS A 352 16.85 17.10 1.76
CA HIS A 352 17.86 16.28 1.08
C HIS A 352 17.29 15.50 -0.12
N ASN A 353 16.26 14.68 0.10
CA ASN A 353 15.64 13.85 -0.94
C ASN A 353 14.12 14.04 -1.05
N GLY A 354 13.60 15.06 -0.40
CA GLY A 354 12.20 15.50 -0.39
C GLY A 354 12.00 16.56 0.68
N HIS A 355 10.76 17.02 0.80
CA HIS A 355 10.36 17.94 1.87
C HIS A 355 9.27 17.31 2.72
N LEU A 356 9.31 17.58 4.03
CA LEU A 356 8.32 17.15 4.99
C LEU A 356 7.57 18.37 5.55
N VAL A 357 6.25 18.26 5.69
CA VAL A 357 5.38 19.27 6.27
C VAL A 357 4.43 18.64 7.27
N ASP A 358 3.95 19.44 8.24
CA ASP A 358 2.93 18.96 9.17
C ASP A 358 1.69 18.48 8.39
N PHE A 359 1.23 17.28 8.71
CA PHE A 359 0.05 16.67 8.10
C PHE A 359 -1.21 17.53 8.33
N PHE A 360 -1.30 18.23 9.46
CA PHE A 360 -2.46 19.01 9.88
C PHE A 360 -2.39 20.48 9.48
N ASP A 361 -1.37 20.89 8.71
CA ASP A 361 -1.23 22.27 8.25
C ASP A 361 -1.37 22.39 6.71
N PRO A 362 -2.60 22.54 6.18
CA PRO A 362 -2.83 22.74 4.75
C PRO A 362 -2.14 24.00 4.21
N GLN A 363 -1.97 25.05 5.05
CA GLN A 363 -1.34 26.28 4.62
C GLN A 363 0.18 26.10 4.44
N ALA A 364 0.85 25.41 5.39
CA ALA A 364 2.26 25.08 5.25
C ALA A 364 2.48 24.17 4.02
N LEU A 365 1.58 23.22 3.76
CA LEU A 365 1.61 22.38 2.56
C LEU A 365 1.54 23.25 1.28
N ALA A 366 0.57 24.17 1.20
CA ALA A 366 0.39 25.05 0.05
C ALA A 366 1.64 25.91 -0.21
N VAL A 367 2.18 26.54 0.84
CA VAL A 367 3.38 27.39 0.78
C VAL A 367 4.60 26.57 0.34
N LYS A 368 4.80 25.38 0.92
CA LYS A 368 5.93 24.52 0.56
C LYS A 368 5.85 24.05 -0.89
N VAL A 369 4.68 23.61 -1.36
CA VAL A 369 4.49 23.22 -2.77
C VAL A 369 4.72 24.38 -3.72
N ALA A 370 4.23 25.59 -3.37
CA ALA A 370 4.44 26.80 -4.17
C ALA A 370 5.92 27.20 -4.23
N ASP A 371 6.64 27.10 -3.12
CA ASP A 371 8.08 27.36 -3.04
C ASP A 371 8.87 26.37 -3.91
N VAL A 372 8.60 25.09 -3.79
CA VAL A 372 9.22 24.04 -4.61
C VAL A 372 8.96 24.28 -6.10
N LEU A 373 7.75 24.65 -6.50
CA LEU A 373 7.43 25.00 -7.88
C LEU A 373 8.21 26.21 -8.37
N ALA A 374 8.37 27.25 -7.53
CA ALA A 374 9.10 28.46 -7.86
C ALA A 374 10.60 28.20 -8.11
N HIS A 375 11.21 27.32 -7.31
CA HIS A 375 12.64 27.06 -7.30
C HIS A 375 13.04 25.74 -7.94
N ARG A 376 12.11 25.02 -8.60
CA ARG A 376 12.30 23.65 -9.11
C ARG A 376 13.50 23.45 -10.02
N ALA A 377 13.93 24.49 -10.74
CA ALA A 377 15.10 24.41 -11.60
C ALA A 377 16.39 24.18 -10.80
N GLY A 378 16.51 24.77 -9.60
CA GLY A 378 17.64 24.61 -8.69
C GLY A 378 17.56 23.33 -7.84
N MET A 379 16.45 22.60 -7.87
CA MET A 379 16.22 21.43 -7.02
C MET A 379 16.62 20.08 -7.69
N GLN A 380 17.45 20.14 -8.73
CA GLN A 380 17.96 18.93 -9.36
C GLN A 380 18.72 18.01 -8.38
N PRO A 381 19.51 18.51 -7.41
CA PRO A 381 20.12 17.64 -6.41
C PRO A 381 19.12 16.83 -5.58
N LEU A 382 17.97 17.43 -5.17
CA LEU A 382 16.91 16.71 -4.45
C LEU A 382 16.31 15.59 -5.29
N ARG A 383 16.05 15.85 -6.58
CA ARG A 383 15.53 14.83 -7.52
C ARG A 383 16.49 13.65 -7.65
N GLN A 384 17.78 13.94 -7.75
CA GLN A 384 18.83 12.94 -7.84
C GLN A 384 18.93 12.13 -6.54
N ALA A 385 18.94 12.82 -5.39
CA ALA A 385 18.98 12.17 -4.08
C ALA A 385 17.73 11.29 -3.82
N ALA A 386 16.54 11.75 -4.22
CA ALA A 386 15.31 10.95 -4.14
C ALA A 386 15.46 9.64 -4.94
N ARG A 387 15.87 9.74 -6.20
CA ARG A 387 16.10 8.57 -7.05
C ARG A 387 17.20 7.67 -6.49
N GLN A 388 18.32 8.23 -6.06
CA GLN A 388 19.46 7.50 -5.51
C GLN A 388 19.02 6.68 -4.28
N THR A 389 18.24 7.27 -3.38
CA THR A 389 17.67 6.58 -2.22
C THR A 389 16.92 5.30 -2.62
N VAL A 390 16.10 5.38 -3.68
CA VAL A 390 15.33 4.21 -4.13
C VAL A 390 16.23 3.19 -4.82
N VAL A 391 17.17 3.63 -5.66
CA VAL A 391 18.12 2.73 -6.35
C VAL A 391 18.99 1.96 -5.36
N GLU A 392 19.45 2.61 -4.28
CA GLU A 392 20.33 1.99 -3.29
C GLU A 392 19.60 1.07 -2.31
N ARG A 393 18.38 1.44 -1.92
CA ARG A 393 17.69 0.75 -0.82
C ARG A 393 16.54 -0.13 -1.28
N PHE A 394 15.90 0.20 -2.40
CA PHE A 394 14.62 -0.38 -2.81
C PHE A 394 14.63 -0.92 -4.25
N ASP A 395 15.78 -0.95 -4.95
CA ASP A 395 15.84 -1.54 -6.29
C ASP A 395 15.38 -3.00 -6.25
N LEU A 396 14.36 -3.30 -7.09
CA LEU A 396 13.78 -4.63 -7.13
C LEU A 396 14.82 -5.72 -7.44
N ARG A 397 15.65 -5.50 -8.46
CA ARG A 397 16.50 -6.57 -9.03
C ARG A 397 17.81 -6.73 -8.29
N ARG A 398 18.37 -5.63 -7.79
CA ARG A 398 19.72 -5.61 -7.18
C ARG A 398 19.67 -5.73 -5.66
N VAL A 399 18.56 -5.31 -5.02
CA VAL A 399 18.48 -5.21 -3.56
C VAL A 399 17.35 -6.09 -3.01
N CYS A 400 16.11 -5.83 -3.41
CA CYS A 400 14.99 -6.42 -2.71
C CYS A 400 14.71 -7.87 -3.10
N LEU A 401 14.68 -8.19 -4.38
CA LEU A 401 14.39 -9.55 -4.84
C LEU A 401 15.43 -10.59 -4.36
N PRO A 402 16.78 -10.33 -4.44
CA PRO A 402 17.75 -11.24 -3.87
C PRO A 402 17.53 -11.49 -2.37
N ARG A 403 17.33 -10.44 -1.57
CA ARG A 403 17.08 -10.56 -0.13
C ARG A 403 15.76 -11.29 0.20
N ASN A 404 14.71 -11.11 -0.61
CA ASN A 404 13.47 -11.86 -0.49
C ASN A 404 13.67 -13.35 -0.83
N ILE A 405 14.49 -13.66 -1.84
CA ILE A 405 14.86 -15.05 -2.19
C ILE A 405 15.64 -15.68 -1.03
N ASP A 406 16.66 -15.00 -0.50
CA ASP A 406 17.44 -15.49 0.64
C ASP A 406 16.56 -15.76 1.85
N PHE A 407 15.62 -14.87 2.15
CA PHE A 407 14.65 -15.07 3.24
C PHE A 407 13.81 -16.35 3.04
N VAL A 408 13.35 -16.61 1.80
CA VAL A 408 12.57 -17.82 1.50
C VAL A 408 13.42 -19.07 1.57
N LEU A 409 14.65 -19.03 1.05
CA LEU A 409 15.55 -20.19 1.01
C LEU A 409 16.22 -20.45 2.37
N GLY A 410 16.25 -19.49 3.27
CA GLY A 410 16.82 -19.62 4.61
C GLY A 410 18.31 -19.39 4.67
N HIS A 411 18.82 -18.53 3.79
CA HIS A 411 20.24 -18.13 3.76
C HIS A 411 20.49 -16.90 4.62
#